data_2930c2be51bc873cfca96b9de58636be
#
_entry.id   2930c2be51bc873cfca96b9de58636be
#
_cell.length_a   1.000
_cell.length_b   1.000
_cell.length_c   1.000
_cell.angle_alpha   90.00
_cell.angle_beta   90.00
_cell.angle_gamma   90.00
#
_symmetry.space_group_name_H-M   'P 1'
#
loop_
_entity.id
_entity.type
_entity.pdbx_description
1 polymer ?
#
loop_
_entity_poly.entity_id
_entity_poly.type
_entity_poly.pdbx_seq_one_letter_code
_entity_poly.pdbx_strand_id
1 'polypeptide(L)'
;MTDLAALFQPFTCRGMTIRNRIAMAPMTRSFSPAGVPGADVASYYARRAAADVGLIISEGTSPDRKASSFDAKVPNFHTPEALAGWKTVVDGVHAAGGAMAPQIWHVGMMRKPGAGPYPDVASDSPSGLTHAGKQVYEAPSEEEVQDMAASYGRAAAHAARLGFDAVEIHGAHGYLIDEFLWDRMNTRTDRFGGSIAKRSAFAAEVVRLTREAVGDRIPIIFRFSQWKQQDYSVKLTQTPDEMAAFLSPIVEAGADILHASQRRFWEPEFPDHDPNLNTAGWAKKLTTLPTITVGSVGLNSDFVTGYQV
;
A
#
# COMPACT_ATOMS: atom_id res chain seq x y z
N MET A 1 -13.35 27.54 -15.91
CA MET A 1 -13.17 26.11 -16.23
C MET A 1 -11.79 25.70 -15.72
N THR A 2 -11.71 24.71 -14.87
CA THR A 2 -10.42 24.20 -14.39
C THR A 2 -9.70 23.54 -15.56
N ASP A 3 -8.46 23.93 -15.81
CA ASP A 3 -7.64 23.31 -16.85
C ASP A 3 -7.25 21.90 -16.41
N LEU A 4 -7.82 20.90 -17.06
CA LEU A 4 -7.54 19.47 -16.83
C LEU A 4 -6.38 18.94 -17.68
N ALA A 5 -5.78 19.78 -18.55
CA ALA A 5 -4.72 19.34 -19.45
C ALA A 5 -3.53 18.67 -18.73
N ALA A 6 -3.25 19.11 -17.51
CA ALA A 6 -2.19 18.52 -16.68
C ALA A 6 -2.41 17.02 -16.37
N LEU A 7 -3.66 16.55 -16.29
CA LEU A 7 -3.98 15.14 -16.03
C LEU A 7 -3.65 14.24 -17.22
N PHE A 8 -3.65 14.80 -18.42
CA PHE A 8 -3.40 14.07 -19.68
C PHE A 8 -1.94 14.17 -20.15
N GLN A 9 -1.07 14.76 -19.33
CA GLN A 9 0.37 14.76 -19.61
C GLN A 9 0.99 13.44 -19.18
N PRO A 10 1.92 12.87 -19.96
CA PRO A 10 2.65 11.67 -19.53
C PRO A 10 3.46 11.94 -18.26
N PHE A 11 3.76 10.87 -17.54
CA PHE A 11 4.62 10.93 -16.38
C PHE A 11 5.62 9.78 -16.43
N THR A 12 6.89 10.09 -16.13
CA THR A 12 7.98 9.12 -16.09
C THR A 12 8.63 9.12 -14.72
N CYS A 13 8.84 7.92 -14.19
CA CYS A 13 9.60 7.69 -12.96
C CYS A 13 10.45 6.42 -13.15
N ARG A 14 11.76 6.53 -13.01
CA ARG A 14 12.69 5.44 -13.33
C ARG A 14 12.40 4.84 -14.72
N GLY A 15 12.21 3.52 -14.82
CA GLY A 15 11.89 2.85 -16.08
C GLY A 15 10.39 2.82 -16.45
N MET A 16 9.50 3.30 -15.57
CA MET A 16 8.07 3.38 -15.85
C MET A 16 7.71 4.70 -16.57
N THR A 17 6.95 4.61 -17.66
CA THR A 17 6.30 5.77 -18.29
C THR A 17 4.82 5.47 -18.45
N ILE A 18 3.97 6.36 -17.93
CA ILE A 18 2.51 6.28 -18.06
C ILE A 18 2.00 7.40 -18.98
N ARG A 19 0.99 7.09 -19.79
CA ARG A 19 0.46 8.00 -20.83
C ARG A 19 -0.27 9.23 -20.30
N ASN A 20 -0.75 9.18 -19.07
CA ASN A 20 -1.44 10.26 -18.37
C ASN A 20 -1.31 10.08 -16.86
N ARG A 21 -1.79 11.03 -16.06
CA ARG A 21 -1.67 11.05 -14.60
C ARG A 21 -2.90 10.49 -13.89
N ILE A 22 -3.67 9.64 -14.56
CA ILE A 22 -4.85 8.98 -13.97
C ILE A 22 -4.44 7.58 -13.53
N ALA A 23 -4.53 7.33 -12.23
CA ALA A 23 -4.25 6.03 -11.63
C ALA A 23 -5.52 5.39 -11.09
N MET A 24 -5.68 4.10 -11.34
CA MET A 24 -6.71 3.28 -10.67
C MET A 24 -6.21 2.88 -9.29
N ALA A 25 -6.93 3.28 -8.26
CA ALA A 25 -6.63 2.89 -6.88
C ALA A 25 -6.88 1.39 -6.63
N PRO A 26 -6.11 0.74 -5.74
CA PRO A 26 -6.31 -0.66 -5.38
C PRO A 26 -7.64 -0.87 -4.65
N MET A 27 -8.36 -1.93 -5.04
CA MET A 27 -9.63 -2.34 -4.45
C MET A 27 -9.70 -3.85 -4.36
N THR A 28 -9.66 -4.40 -3.16
CA THR A 28 -9.82 -5.84 -2.92
C THR A 28 -11.23 -6.29 -3.30
N ARG A 29 -11.33 -7.33 -4.13
CA ARG A 29 -12.59 -7.83 -4.68
C ARG A 29 -12.89 -9.26 -4.27
N SER A 30 -11.89 -10.03 -3.81
CA SER A 30 -12.02 -11.44 -3.43
C SER A 30 -12.57 -12.32 -4.59
N PHE A 31 -12.07 -12.11 -5.81
CA PHE A 31 -12.44 -12.86 -7.02
C PHE A 31 -11.34 -13.81 -7.52
N SER A 32 -10.41 -14.18 -6.68
CA SER A 32 -9.30 -15.09 -7.01
C SER A 32 -9.44 -16.41 -6.22
N PRO A 33 -10.24 -17.38 -6.68
CA PRO A 33 -10.39 -18.65 -5.98
C PRO A 33 -9.02 -19.29 -5.69
N ALA A 34 -8.83 -19.78 -4.47
CA ALA A 34 -7.55 -20.32 -4.00
C ALA A 34 -6.35 -19.33 -4.14
N GLY A 35 -6.62 -18.02 -4.18
CA GLY A 35 -5.61 -17.00 -4.34
C GLY A 35 -5.05 -16.85 -5.77
N VAL A 36 -5.69 -17.47 -6.77
CA VAL A 36 -5.22 -17.49 -8.16
C VAL A 36 -6.06 -16.54 -9.02
N PRO A 37 -5.46 -15.45 -9.58
CA PRO A 37 -6.16 -14.56 -10.51
C PRO A 37 -6.53 -15.29 -11.80
N GLY A 38 -7.81 -15.27 -12.15
CA GLY A 38 -8.34 -15.90 -13.36
C GLY A 38 -8.46 -14.96 -14.56
N ALA A 39 -9.03 -15.46 -15.65
CA ALA A 39 -9.27 -14.70 -16.88
C ALA A 39 -10.22 -13.52 -16.68
N ASP A 40 -11.15 -13.62 -15.75
CA ASP A 40 -12.06 -12.54 -15.33
C ASP A 40 -11.31 -11.39 -14.65
N VAL A 41 -10.31 -11.70 -13.83
CA VAL A 41 -9.41 -10.71 -13.22
C VAL A 41 -8.58 -10.02 -14.30
N ALA A 42 -8.00 -10.77 -15.24
CA ALA A 42 -7.26 -10.21 -16.36
C ALA A 42 -8.13 -9.26 -17.21
N SER A 43 -9.33 -9.70 -17.59
CA SER A 43 -10.31 -8.91 -18.34
C SER A 43 -10.74 -7.64 -17.57
N TYR A 44 -10.88 -7.74 -16.24
CA TYR A 44 -11.23 -6.61 -15.40
C TYR A 44 -10.20 -5.48 -15.48
N TYR A 45 -8.91 -5.78 -15.37
CA TYR A 45 -7.85 -4.77 -15.44
C TYR A 45 -7.61 -4.29 -16.88
N ALA A 46 -7.60 -5.19 -17.87
CA ALA A 46 -7.42 -4.82 -19.27
C ALA A 46 -8.46 -3.81 -19.77
N ARG A 47 -9.73 -3.93 -19.36
CA ARG A 47 -10.79 -2.97 -19.73
C ARG A 47 -10.51 -1.54 -19.19
N ARG A 48 -9.85 -1.39 -18.02
CA ARG A 48 -9.47 -0.09 -17.48
C ARG A 48 -8.32 0.53 -18.28
N ALA A 49 -7.34 -0.29 -18.62
CA ALA A 49 -6.27 0.14 -19.50
C ALA A 49 -6.80 0.58 -20.88
N ALA A 50 -7.72 -0.19 -21.47
CA ALA A 50 -8.37 0.18 -22.75
C ALA A 50 -9.23 1.45 -22.66
N ALA A 51 -9.68 1.83 -21.44
CA ALA A 51 -10.38 3.09 -21.17
C ALA A 51 -9.43 4.22 -20.72
N ASP A 52 -8.18 4.17 -21.15
CA ASP A 52 -7.16 5.20 -20.96
C ASP A 52 -6.69 5.46 -19.52
N VAL A 53 -6.91 4.53 -18.58
CA VAL A 53 -6.24 4.62 -17.28
C VAL A 53 -4.74 4.43 -17.46
N GLY A 54 -3.94 5.42 -17.04
CA GLY A 54 -2.49 5.43 -17.25
C GLY A 54 -1.74 4.41 -16.40
N LEU A 55 -2.07 4.32 -15.10
CA LEU A 55 -1.50 3.35 -14.16
C LEU A 55 -2.61 2.57 -13.47
N ILE A 56 -2.51 1.25 -13.49
CA ILE A 56 -3.40 0.38 -12.73
C ILE A 56 -2.65 -0.18 -11.53
N ILE A 57 -3.11 0.14 -10.32
CA ILE A 57 -2.65 -0.51 -9.11
C ILE A 57 -3.61 -1.65 -8.81
N SER A 58 -3.09 -2.88 -8.69
CA SER A 58 -3.93 -4.06 -8.46
C SER A 58 -4.64 -4.01 -7.11
N GLU A 59 -5.64 -4.85 -6.93
CA GLU A 59 -6.11 -5.21 -5.60
C GLU A 59 -4.96 -5.72 -4.73
N GLY A 60 -5.13 -5.64 -3.39
CA GLY A 60 -4.15 -6.17 -2.46
C GLY A 60 -3.84 -7.63 -2.75
N THR A 61 -2.56 -7.97 -2.82
CA THR A 61 -2.08 -9.32 -3.08
C THR A 61 -1.07 -9.74 -1.99
N SER A 62 -1.27 -10.95 -1.45
CA SER A 62 -0.56 -11.39 -0.26
C SER A 62 0.84 -11.93 -0.58
N PRO A 63 1.89 -11.52 0.19
CA PRO A 63 3.21 -12.12 0.10
C PRO A 63 3.24 -13.54 0.71
N ASP A 64 4.38 -14.20 0.65
CA ASP A 64 4.61 -15.59 1.04
C ASP A 64 4.65 -15.85 2.57
N ARG A 65 3.73 -15.21 3.32
CA ARG A 65 3.52 -15.44 4.74
C ARG A 65 2.15 -16.06 4.98
N LYS A 66 2.06 -17.12 5.76
CA LYS A 66 0.80 -17.81 6.07
C LYS A 66 -0.24 -16.89 6.73
N ALA A 67 0.22 -15.90 7.50
CA ALA A 67 -0.63 -14.93 8.18
C ALA A 67 -1.02 -13.72 7.31
N SER A 68 -0.54 -13.62 6.07
CA SER A 68 -0.67 -12.42 5.23
C SER A 68 -2.09 -12.12 4.75
N SER A 69 -3.01 -13.07 4.78
CA SER A 69 -4.40 -12.87 4.34
C SER A 69 -5.42 -13.47 5.29
N PHE A 70 -6.58 -12.84 5.40
CA PHE A 70 -7.76 -13.35 6.10
C PHE A 70 -8.80 -14.00 5.16
N ASP A 71 -8.59 -13.97 3.85
CA ASP A 71 -9.54 -14.49 2.86
C ASP A 71 -8.79 -15.27 1.77
N ALA A 72 -9.17 -16.53 1.57
CA ALA A 72 -8.59 -17.42 0.56
C ALA A 72 -8.88 -17.00 -0.89
N LYS A 73 -9.78 -16.04 -1.11
CA LYS A 73 -10.10 -15.47 -2.42
C LYS A 73 -9.33 -14.18 -2.74
N VAL A 74 -8.53 -13.68 -1.80
CA VAL A 74 -7.56 -12.61 -2.08
C VAL A 74 -6.39 -13.24 -2.84
N PRO A 75 -5.96 -12.65 -3.96
CA PRO A 75 -4.87 -13.22 -4.73
C PRO A 75 -3.57 -13.22 -3.92
N ASN A 76 -2.77 -14.27 -4.11
CA ASN A 76 -1.43 -14.31 -3.57
C ASN A 76 -0.38 -13.98 -4.63
N PHE A 77 0.84 -13.65 -4.18
CA PHE A 77 1.94 -13.25 -5.07
C PHE A 77 3.19 -14.13 -4.87
N HIS A 78 2.97 -15.44 -4.65
CA HIS A 78 4.07 -16.38 -4.36
C HIS A 78 3.88 -17.79 -4.92
N THR A 79 2.63 -18.29 -5.11
CA THR A 79 2.47 -19.63 -5.67
C THR A 79 2.66 -19.62 -7.20
N PRO A 80 3.22 -20.69 -7.79
CA PRO A 80 3.42 -20.76 -9.25
C PRO A 80 2.15 -20.48 -10.05
N GLU A 81 1.00 -21.00 -9.60
CA GLU A 81 -0.29 -20.84 -10.26
C GLU A 81 -0.76 -19.37 -10.20
N ALA A 82 -0.63 -18.72 -9.03
CA ALA A 82 -0.98 -17.32 -8.89
C ALA A 82 -0.07 -16.42 -9.72
N LEU A 83 1.23 -16.69 -9.75
CA LEU A 83 2.19 -15.96 -10.57
C LEU A 83 1.90 -16.12 -12.07
N ALA A 84 1.51 -17.29 -12.53
CA ALA A 84 1.07 -17.49 -13.91
C ALA A 84 -0.22 -16.69 -14.22
N GLY A 85 -1.17 -16.66 -13.30
CA GLY A 85 -2.37 -15.82 -13.40
C GLY A 85 -2.02 -14.33 -13.48
N TRP A 86 -1.13 -13.84 -12.60
CA TRP A 86 -0.66 -12.46 -12.63
C TRP A 86 0.10 -12.11 -13.92
N LYS A 87 0.85 -13.08 -14.50
CA LYS A 87 1.48 -12.86 -15.82
C LYS A 87 0.42 -12.59 -16.90
N THR A 88 -0.64 -13.37 -16.93
CA THR A 88 -1.77 -13.14 -17.85
C THR A 88 -2.43 -11.77 -17.61
N VAL A 89 -2.56 -11.34 -16.36
CA VAL A 89 -3.14 -10.04 -16.00
C VAL A 89 -2.28 -8.90 -16.52
N VAL A 90 -0.98 -8.89 -16.22
CA VAL A 90 -0.08 -7.79 -16.63
C VAL A 90 0.06 -7.72 -18.16
N ASP A 91 0.15 -8.87 -18.84
CA ASP A 91 0.20 -8.91 -20.31
C ASP A 91 -1.07 -8.33 -20.93
N GLY A 92 -2.24 -8.62 -20.38
CA GLY A 92 -3.50 -8.06 -20.83
C GLY A 92 -3.60 -6.54 -20.63
N VAL A 93 -3.05 -6.01 -19.56
CA VAL A 93 -2.95 -4.55 -19.31
C VAL A 93 -1.99 -3.90 -20.29
N HIS A 94 -0.82 -4.48 -20.53
CA HIS A 94 0.16 -3.98 -21.50
C HIS A 94 -0.39 -4.01 -22.92
N ALA A 95 -1.06 -5.10 -23.32
CA ALA A 95 -1.69 -5.19 -24.65
C ALA A 95 -2.76 -4.09 -24.89
N ALA A 96 -3.40 -3.63 -23.80
CA ALA A 96 -4.35 -2.50 -23.83
C ALA A 96 -3.66 -1.13 -23.66
N GLY A 97 -2.32 -1.07 -23.61
CA GLY A 97 -1.53 0.15 -23.55
C GLY A 97 -1.46 0.80 -22.16
N GLY A 98 -1.83 0.11 -21.09
CA GLY A 98 -1.69 0.58 -19.70
C GLY A 98 -0.38 0.14 -19.07
N ALA A 99 -0.04 0.74 -17.91
CA ALA A 99 1.00 0.29 -17.01
C ALA A 99 0.36 -0.30 -15.74
N MET A 100 1.07 -1.23 -15.07
CA MET A 100 0.51 -1.92 -13.91
C MET A 100 1.53 -2.08 -12.77
N ALA A 101 1.04 -1.90 -11.54
CA ALA A 101 1.75 -2.18 -10.28
C ALA A 101 0.95 -3.19 -9.45
N PRO A 102 1.53 -4.28 -8.91
CA PRO A 102 0.88 -5.06 -7.88
C PRO A 102 0.92 -4.29 -6.56
N GLN A 103 -0.18 -4.32 -5.79
CA GLN A 103 -0.15 -3.85 -4.41
C GLN A 103 0.18 -5.04 -3.49
N ILE A 104 1.38 -5.05 -2.91
CA ILE A 104 1.78 -6.05 -1.93
C ILE A 104 1.18 -5.68 -0.58
N TRP A 105 0.37 -6.58 -0.03
CA TRP A 105 -0.49 -6.32 1.11
C TRP A 105 -0.48 -7.47 2.11
N HIS A 106 -0.20 -7.15 3.37
CA HIS A 106 -0.27 -8.05 4.51
C HIS A 106 -1.23 -7.48 5.55
N VAL A 107 -2.24 -8.26 5.92
CA VAL A 107 -3.38 -7.78 6.70
C VAL A 107 -3.09 -7.56 8.20
N GLY A 108 -1.96 -8.07 8.72
CA GLY A 108 -1.62 -7.93 10.13
C GLY A 108 -2.68 -8.49 11.08
N MET A 109 -2.92 -7.80 12.18
CA MET A 109 -3.93 -8.15 13.20
C MET A 109 -5.39 -7.92 12.77
N MET A 110 -5.62 -7.38 11.57
CA MET A 110 -6.96 -7.42 10.96
C MET A 110 -7.41 -8.85 10.69
N ARG A 111 -6.48 -9.79 10.60
CA ARG A 111 -6.75 -11.22 10.57
C ARG A 111 -7.09 -11.71 11.98
N LYS A 112 -8.37 -12.00 12.20
CA LYS A 112 -8.83 -12.56 13.47
C LYS A 112 -8.32 -13.99 13.68
N PRO A 113 -8.12 -14.44 14.92
CA PRO A 113 -7.82 -15.85 15.20
C PRO A 113 -8.82 -16.78 14.52
N GLY A 114 -8.34 -17.85 13.92
CA GLY A 114 -9.16 -18.81 13.17
C GLY A 114 -9.59 -18.38 11.76
N ALA A 115 -9.17 -17.21 11.28
CA ALA A 115 -9.51 -16.72 9.95
C ALA A 115 -8.45 -17.04 8.89
N GLY A 116 -8.88 -16.99 7.61
CA GLY A 116 -8.00 -17.12 6.45
C GLY A 116 -7.65 -18.57 6.08
N PRO A 117 -6.73 -18.72 5.11
CA PRO A 117 -6.34 -20.04 4.61
C PRO A 117 -5.59 -20.91 5.63
N TYR A 118 -5.01 -20.29 6.66
CA TYR A 118 -4.20 -20.96 7.68
C TYR A 118 -4.71 -20.58 9.09
N PRO A 119 -5.86 -21.11 9.54
CA PRO A 119 -6.56 -20.67 10.74
C PRO A 119 -5.75 -20.86 12.04
N ASP A 120 -4.88 -21.86 12.09
CA ASP A 120 -4.09 -22.22 13.27
C ASP A 120 -2.80 -21.38 13.41
N VAL A 121 -2.48 -20.53 12.45
CA VAL A 121 -1.28 -19.68 12.50
C VAL A 121 -1.59 -18.36 13.20
N ALA A 122 -0.72 -17.92 14.10
CA ALA A 122 -0.79 -16.59 14.71
C ALA A 122 -0.72 -15.47 13.65
N SER A 123 -1.42 -14.37 13.89
CA SER A 123 -1.32 -13.20 13.01
C SER A 123 0.00 -12.47 13.25
N ASP A 124 0.64 -12.05 12.16
CA ASP A 124 1.82 -11.19 12.22
C ASP A 124 1.43 -9.80 12.74
N SER A 125 2.29 -9.21 13.57
CA SER A 125 2.04 -7.91 14.21
C SER A 125 3.31 -7.32 14.81
N PRO A 126 3.36 -6.03 15.19
CA PRO A 126 4.50 -5.51 15.94
C PRO A 126 4.63 -6.09 17.37
N SER A 127 3.52 -6.31 18.07
CA SER A 127 3.54 -6.61 19.51
C SER A 127 2.49 -7.63 19.98
N GLY A 128 1.79 -8.31 19.08
CA GLY A 128 0.72 -9.25 19.41
C GLY A 128 -0.55 -8.61 19.97
N LEU A 129 -0.69 -7.27 19.85
CA LEU A 129 -1.81 -6.49 20.38
C LEU A 129 -2.88 -6.26 19.32
N THR A 130 -4.15 -6.31 19.70
CA THR A 130 -5.24 -5.75 18.92
C THR A 130 -5.23 -4.22 19.00
N HIS A 131 -5.94 -3.54 18.11
CA HIS A 131 -6.13 -2.07 18.16
C HIS A 131 -6.80 -1.58 19.46
N ALA A 132 -7.52 -2.46 20.17
CA ALA A 132 -8.10 -2.17 21.47
C ALA A 132 -7.11 -2.40 22.64
N GLY A 133 -5.84 -2.73 22.36
CA GLY A 133 -4.80 -2.96 23.36
C GLY A 133 -4.86 -4.33 24.03
N LYS A 134 -5.66 -5.28 23.54
CA LYS A 134 -5.71 -6.63 24.07
C LYS A 134 -4.58 -7.48 23.51
N GLN A 135 -3.77 -8.09 24.40
CA GLN A 135 -2.77 -9.10 24.02
C GLN A 135 -3.46 -10.37 23.55
N VAL A 136 -3.14 -10.80 22.31
CA VAL A 136 -3.68 -12.03 21.69
C VAL A 136 -2.57 -13.03 21.40
N TYR A 137 -1.42 -12.54 20.97
CA TYR A 137 -0.23 -13.34 20.67
C TYR A 137 0.99 -12.76 21.40
N GLU A 138 2.04 -13.53 21.54
CA GLU A 138 3.34 -13.03 21.96
C GLU A 138 3.90 -12.03 20.92
N ALA A 139 4.69 -11.07 21.38
CA ALA A 139 5.38 -10.17 20.49
C ALA A 139 6.42 -10.96 19.68
N PRO A 140 6.50 -10.76 18.36
CA PRO A 140 7.49 -11.46 17.54
C PRO A 140 8.92 -11.01 17.88
N SER A 141 9.87 -11.92 17.69
CA SER A 141 11.30 -11.61 17.76
C SER A 141 11.72 -10.62 16.67
N GLU A 142 12.91 -10.02 16.78
CA GLU A 142 13.44 -9.18 15.70
C GLU A 142 13.68 -9.98 14.40
N GLU A 143 14.05 -11.25 14.51
CA GLU A 143 14.25 -12.14 13.35
C GLU A 143 12.92 -12.41 12.63
N GLU A 144 11.83 -12.66 13.37
CA GLU A 144 10.50 -12.82 12.78
C GLU A 144 10.02 -11.52 12.10
N VAL A 145 10.27 -10.36 12.72
CA VAL A 145 9.98 -9.04 12.09
C VAL A 145 10.79 -8.85 10.82
N GLN A 146 12.04 -9.27 10.81
CA GLN A 146 12.90 -9.21 9.62
C GLN A 146 12.38 -10.11 8.49
N ASP A 147 11.88 -11.33 8.80
CA ASP A 147 11.27 -12.20 7.79
C ASP A 147 9.92 -11.66 7.28
N MET A 148 9.13 -10.99 8.14
CA MET A 148 7.95 -10.24 7.67
C MET A 148 8.34 -9.20 6.60
N ALA A 149 9.38 -8.41 6.85
CA ALA A 149 9.86 -7.43 5.88
C ALA A 149 10.41 -8.10 4.61
N ALA A 150 11.16 -9.20 4.75
CA ALA A 150 11.74 -9.94 3.63
C ALA A 150 10.68 -10.53 2.69
N SER A 151 9.49 -10.87 3.18
CA SER A 151 8.40 -11.38 2.35
C SER A 151 7.94 -10.39 1.27
N TYR A 152 8.00 -9.08 1.56
CA TYR A 152 7.70 -8.04 0.56
C TYR A 152 8.78 -7.99 -0.53
N GLY A 153 10.05 -8.11 -0.17
CA GLY A 153 11.15 -8.20 -1.14
C GLY A 153 11.01 -9.41 -2.06
N ARG A 154 10.65 -10.58 -1.52
CA ARG A 154 10.40 -11.79 -2.31
C ARG A 154 9.23 -11.60 -3.29
N ALA A 155 8.14 -11.00 -2.84
CA ALA A 155 7.01 -10.66 -3.71
C ALA A 155 7.41 -9.65 -4.80
N ALA A 156 8.18 -8.62 -4.45
CA ALA A 156 8.67 -7.63 -5.41
C ALA A 156 9.59 -8.22 -6.48
N ALA A 157 10.43 -9.21 -6.11
CA ALA A 157 11.23 -9.96 -7.08
C ALA A 157 10.35 -10.71 -8.10
N HIS A 158 9.20 -11.25 -7.67
CA HIS A 158 8.23 -11.83 -8.60
C HIS A 158 7.64 -10.77 -9.54
N ALA A 159 7.28 -9.58 -9.02
CA ALA A 159 6.76 -8.50 -9.84
C ALA A 159 7.73 -8.10 -10.95
N ALA A 160 9.02 -7.94 -10.61
CA ALA A 160 10.07 -7.63 -11.57
C ALA A 160 10.18 -8.71 -12.66
N ARG A 161 10.17 -9.99 -12.29
CA ARG A 161 10.24 -11.11 -13.25
C ARG A 161 9.03 -11.23 -14.15
N LEU A 162 7.84 -10.89 -13.65
CA LEU A 162 6.60 -10.92 -14.42
C LEU A 162 6.44 -9.72 -15.37
N GLY A 163 7.27 -8.68 -15.20
CA GLY A 163 7.26 -7.50 -16.07
C GLY A 163 6.30 -6.40 -15.63
N PHE A 164 5.97 -6.30 -14.34
CA PHE A 164 5.23 -5.16 -13.80
C PHE A 164 6.05 -3.87 -13.91
N ASP A 165 5.38 -2.74 -14.12
CA ASP A 165 5.99 -1.43 -14.34
C ASP A 165 6.41 -0.73 -13.05
N ALA A 166 5.75 -1.04 -11.94
CA ALA A 166 6.03 -0.54 -10.60
C ALA A 166 5.63 -1.59 -9.55
N VAL A 167 5.97 -1.34 -8.29
CA VAL A 167 5.47 -2.11 -7.13
C VAL A 167 4.88 -1.13 -6.13
N GLU A 168 3.65 -1.38 -5.66
CA GLU A 168 3.08 -0.63 -4.54
C GLU A 168 3.15 -1.45 -3.25
N ILE A 169 3.68 -0.83 -2.18
CA ILE A 169 3.71 -1.35 -0.81
C ILE A 169 2.54 -0.74 -0.04
N HIS A 170 1.66 -1.59 0.50
CA HIS A 170 0.52 -1.16 1.30
C HIS A 170 0.93 -0.90 2.75
N GLY A 171 1.23 0.37 3.08
CA GLY A 171 1.60 0.83 4.41
C GLY A 171 0.53 1.69 5.10
N ALA A 172 -0.77 1.39 4.87
CA ALA A 172 -1.90 2.23 5.27
C ALA A 172 -3.00 1.45 5.99
N HIS A 173 -4.01 2.17 6.50
CA HIS A 173 -5.33 1.71 6.90
C HIS A 173 -5.36 0.74 8.10
N GLY A 174 -4.30 0.71 8.91
CA GLY A 174 -4.22 -0.16 10.08
C GLY A 174 -3.90 -1.62 9.75
N TYR A 175 -3.27 -1.90 8.58
CA TYR A 175 -2.69 -3.20 8.24
C TYR A 175 -1.23 -3.30 8.73
N LEU A 176 -0.55 -4.41 8.48
CA LEU A 176 0.72 -4.77 9.14
C LEU A 176 1.73 -3.62 9.23
N ILE A 177 2.10 -2.98 8.13
CA ILE A 177 3.09 -1.88 8.16
C ILE A 177 2.58 -0.69 8.98
N ASP A 178 1.30 -0.36 8.81
CA ASP A 178 0.67 0.73 9.54
C ASP A 178 0.48 0.41 11.04
N GLU A 179 0.35 -0.87 11.42
CA GLU A 179 0.38 -1.32 12.82
C GLU A 179 1.76 -1.06 13.46
N PHE A 180 2.85 -1.24 12.72
CA PHE A 180 4.18 -0.87 13.19
C PHE A 180 4.32 0.64 13.42
N LEU A 181 3.68 1.46 12.60
CA LEU A 181 3.68 2.92 12.73
C LEU A 181 2.80 3.41 13.89
N TRP A 182 1.77 2.66 14.27
CA TRP A 182 0.78 3.04 15.25
C TRP A 182 1.23 2.67 16.69
N ASP A 183 1.48 3.68 17.53
CA ASP A 183 1.97 3.50 18.90
C ASP A 183 1.09 2.63 19.81
N ARG A 184 -0.25 2.68 19.61
CA ARG A 184 -1.20 1.81 20.33
C ARG A 184 -0.94 0.32 20.07
N MET A 185 -0.50 -0.05 18.90
CA MET A 185 -0.25 -1.44 18.51
C MET A 185 1.22 -1.83 18.59
N ASN A 186 2.13 -0.85 18.51
CA ASN A 186 3.56 -1.07 18.56
C ASN A 186 4.15 -0.59 19.89
N THR A 187 4.25 -1.51 20.85
CA THR A 187 4.86 -1.29 22.17
C THR A 187 6.30 -1.81 22.26
N ARG A 188 6.95 -2.06 21.12
CA ARG A 188 8.34 -2.55 21.07
C ARG A 188 9.33 -1.53 21.62
N THR A 189 10.40 -2.06 22.23
CA THR A 189 11.50 -1.26 22.79
C THR A 189 12.80 -1.41 22.00
N ASP A 190 12.81 -2.28 20.98
CA ASP A 190 13.93 -2.47 20.06
C ASP A 190 13.94 -1.40 18.93
N ARG A 191 14.73 -1.65 17.88
CA ARG A 191 14.89 -0.71 16.75
C ARG A 191 13.60 -0.39 15.99
N PHE A 192 12.54 -1.20 16.14
CA PHE A 192 11.26 -1.05 15.46
C PHE A 192 10.20 -0.34 16.30
N GLY A 193 10.52 0.12 17.52
CA GLY A 193 9.59 0.74 18.46
C GLY A 193 10.03 2.13 18.91
N GLY A 194 9.17 2.82 19.68
CA GLY A 194 9.47 4.13 20.27
C GLY A 194 8.89 5.33 19.50
N SER A 195 9.69 6.33 19.13
CA SER A 195 9.24 7.52 18.38
C SER A 195 8.72 7.15 16.98
N ILE A 196 7.94 8.03 16.35
CA ILE A 196 7.39 7.78 14.99
C ILE A 196 8.51 7.49 13.99
N ALA A 197 9.65 8.19 14.07
CA ALA A 197 10.81 7.93 13.23
C ALA A 197 11.38 6.51 13.41
N LYS A 198 11.46 6.02 14.67
CA LYS A 198 11.90 4.65 14.95
C LYS A 198 10.86 3.61 14.52
N ARG A 199 9.58 3.86 14.75
CA ARG A 199 8.50 2.98 14.27
C ARG A 199 8.46 2.86 12.75
N SER A 200 8.95 3.88 12.03
CA SER A 200 9.10 3.84 10.56
C SER A 200 10.21 2.89 10.07
N ALA A 201 11.06 2.39 10.97
CA ALA A 201 12.15 1.48 10.59
C ALA A 201 11.67 0.19 9.93
N PHE A 202 10.51 -0.35 10.33
CA PHE A 202 9.93 -1.52 9.66
C PHE A 202 9.50 -1.20 8.22
N ALA A 203 8.80 -0.09 8.02
CA ALA A 203 8.41 0.37 6.68
C ALA A 203 9.64 0.65 5.79
N ALA A 204 10.67 1.29 6.35
CA ALA A 204 11.94 1.53 5.67
C ALA A 204 12.65 0.23 5.28
N GLU A 205 12.66 -0.78 6.17
CA GLU A 205 13.25 -2.08 5.88
C GLU A 205 12.50 -2.82 4.76
N VAL A 206 11.17 -2.77 4.76
CA VAL A 206 10.35 -3.31 3.67
C VAL A 206 10.69 -2.62 2.34
N VAL A 207 10.80 -1.29 2.31
CA VAL A 207 11.17 -0.53 1.11
C VAL A 207 12.58 -0.88 0.65
N ARG A 208 13.55 -0.95 1.57
CA ARG A 208 14.94 -1.30 1.27
C ARG A 208 15.05 -2.69 0.61
N LEU A 209 14.41 -3.70 1.21
CA LEU A 209 14.41 -5.07 0.67
C LEU A 209 13.66 -5.17 -0.66
N THR A 210 12.60 -4.38 -0.83
CA THR A 210 11.92 -4.24 -2.12
C THR A 210 12.85 -3.62 -3.17
N ARG A 211 13.59 -2.55 -2.82
CA ARG A 211 14.55 -1.89 -3.72
C ARG A 211 15.68 -2.84 -4.14
N GLU A 212 16.22 -3.61 -3.21
CA GLU A 212 17.22 -4.64 -3.53
C GLU A 212 16.69 -5.69 -4.52
N ALA A 213 15.41 -6.07 -4.37
CA ALA A 213 14.78 -7.08 -5.21
C ALA A 213 14.45 -6.57 -6.63
N VAL A 214 14.02 -5.32 -6.78
CA VAL A 214 13.58 -4.78 -8.09
C VAL A 214 14.67 -3.98 -8.83
N GLY A 215 15.77 -3.65 -8.17
CA GLY A 215 16.85 -2.83 -8.73
C GLY A 215 16.40 -1.39 -9.04
N ASP A 216 17.14 -0.70 -9.92
CA ASP A 216 16.94 0.73 -10.16
C ASP A 216 15.88 1.07 -11.21
N ARG A 217 15.36 0.11 -11.95
CA ARG A 217 14.44 0.36 -13.07
C ARG A 217 12.99 0.48 -12.67
N ILE A 218 12.55 -0.28 -11.67
CA ILE A 218 11.14 -0.36 -11.25
C ILE A 218 10.92 0.62 -10.09
N PRO A 219 10.02 1.61 -10.21
CA PRO A 219 9.68 2.50 -9.11
C PRO A 219 8.91 1.78 -8.01
N ILE A 220 9.18 2.20 -6.77
CA ILE A 220 8.48 1.76 -5.57
C ILE A 220 7.50 2.85 -5.16
N ILE A 221 6.23 2.49 -5.10
CA ILE A 221 5.15 3.33 -4.60
C ILE A 221 4.89 2.93 -3.15
N PHE A 222 4.99 3.87 -2.21
CA PHE A 222 4.63 3.61 -0.82
C PHE A 222 3.27 4.24 -0.51
N ARG A 223 2.26 3.39 -0.25
CA ARG A 223 0.92 3.85 0.12
C ARG A 223 0.79 4.00 1.62
N PHE A 224 0.35 5.16 2.08
CA PHE A 224 0.14 5.46 3.49
C PHE A 224 -1.18 6.20 3.73
N SER A 225 -1.63 6.22 4.98
CA SER A 225 -2.79 6.99 5.43
C SER A 225 -2.56 7.58 6.82
N GLN A 226 -3.23 8.67 7.12
CA GLN A 226 -3.27 9.22 8.47
C GLN A 226 -4.28 8.47 9.35
N TRP A 227 -5.36 8.00 8.78
CA TRP A 227 -6.48 7.33 9.45
C TRP A 227 -6.35 5.80 9.45
N LYS A 228 -7.07 5.13 10.35
CA LYS A 228 -7.13 3.67 10.51
C LYS A 228 -8.55 3.17 10.30
N GLN A 229 -8.72 1.98 9.69
CA GLN A 229 -10.05 1.36 9.53
C GLN A 229 -10.67 0.96 10.87
N GLN A 230 -9.83 0.59 11.83
CA GLN A 230 -10.25 0.16 13.16
C GLN A 230 -10.75 1.33 14.02
N ASP A 231 -10.27 2.56 13.73
CA ASP A 231 -10.60 3.76 14.47
C ASP A 231 -10.34 4.99 13.58
N TYR A 232 -11.39 5.52 12.98
CA TYR A 232 -11.31 6.66 12.07
C TYR A 232 -10.93 7.99 12.74
N SER A 233 -10.99 8.05 14.07
CA SER A 233 -10.57 9.23 14.84
C SER A 233 -9.04 9.32 14.99
N VAL A 234 -8.32 8.24 14.74
CA VAL A 234 -6.86 8.20 14.84
C VAL A 234 -6.24 8.97 13.69
N LYS A 235 -5.27 9.80 14.04
CA LYS A 235 -4.38 10.49 13.10
C LYS A 235 -2.95 10.07 13.41
N LEU A 236 -2.23 9.56 12.41
CA LEU A 236 -0.88 8.99 12.58
C LEU A 236 0.13 10.05 13.02
N THR A 237 0.08 11.24 12.40
CA THR A 237 0.96 12.37 12.70
C THR A 237 0.13 13.64 12.91
N GLN A 238 0.46 14.44 13.92
CA GLN A 238 -0.30 15.65 14.28
C GLN A 238 0.26 16.90 13.63
N THR A 239 1.53 16.89 13.23
CA THR A 239 2.25 18.04 12.68
C THR A 239 3.00 17.67 11.39
N PRO A 240 3.34 18.68 10.55
CA PRO A 240 4.23 18.46 9.41
C PRO A 240 5.59 17.87 9.77
N ASP A 241 6.15 18.26 10.92
CA ASP A 241 7.45 17.74 11.38
C ASP A 241 7.37 16.26 11.74
N GLU A 242 6.27 15.82 12.38
CA GLU A 242 6.03 14.39 12.62
C GLU A 242 5.84 13.62 11.31
N MET A 243 5.14 14.22 10.32
CA MET A 243 4.98 13.61 9.00
C MET A 243 6.34 13.51 8.29
N ALA A 244 7.20 14.52 8.38
CA ALA A 244 8.54 14.47 7.86
C ALA A 244 9.37 13.36 8.53
N ALA A 245 9.33 13.27 9.87
CA ALA A 245 10.01 12.23 10.63
C ALA A 245 9.52 10.81 10.29
N PHE A 246 8.24 10.67 9.95
CA PHE A 246 7.64 9.42 9.46
C PHE A 246 8.13 9.05 8.06
N LEU A 247 8.11 10.00 7.12
CA LEU A 247 8.37 9.72 5.70
C LEU A 247 9.87 9.64 5.37
N SER A 248 10.74 10.39 6.07
CA SER A 248 12.17 10.43 5.73
C SER A 248 12.85 9.06 5.69
N PRO A 249 12.70 8.16 6.69
CA PRO A 249 13.35 6.85 6.62
C PRO A 249 12.87 6.01 5.43
N ILE A 250 11.60 6.16 5.02
CA ILE A 250 10.97 5.43 3.91
C ILE A 250 11.53 5.93 2.57
N VAL A 251 11.67 7.25 2.43
CA VAL A 251 12.27 7.89 1.24
C VAL A 251 13.75 7.53 1.11
N GLU A 252 14.50 7.63 2.21
CA GLU A 252 15.92 7.26 2.26
C GLU A 252 16.16 5.78 1.91
N ALA A 253 15.21 4.90 2.27
CA ALA A 253 15.25 3.48 1.92
C ALA A 253 14.98 3.20 0.43
N GLY A 254 14.50 4.20 -0.33
CA GLY A 254 14.35 4.09 -1.78
C GLY A 254 12.92 4.11 -2.32
N ALA A 255 11.93 4.61 -1.57
CA ALA A 255 10.61 4.91 -2.14
C ALA A 255 10.73 6.04 -3.19
N ASP A 256 10.03 5.89 -4.32
CA ASP A 256 10.07 6.84 -5.44
C ASP A 256 8.81 7.68 -5.55
N ILE A 257 7.68 7.12 -5.15
CA ILE A 257 6.36 7.75 -5.25
C ILE A 257 5.63 7.52 -3.94
N LEU A 258 4.98 8.57 -3.40
CA LEU A 258 4.15 8.46 -2.21
C LEU A 258 2.67 8.49 -2.60
N HIS A 259 1.90 7.47 -2.18
CA HIS A 259 0.47 7.36 -2.44
C HIS A 259 -0.31 7.66 -1.16
N ALA A 260 -0.77 8.90 -1.04
CA ALA A 260 -1.51 9.37 0.13
C ALA A 260 -2.99 8.98 0.04
N SER A 261 -3.42 8.08 0.91
CA SER A 261 -4.81 7.65 1.00
C SER A 261 -5.56 8.54 2.00
N GLN A 262 -6.33 9.49 1.49
CA GLN A 262 -7.28 10.30 2.25
C GLN A 262 -8.72 9.80 2.06
N ARG A 263 -9.62 10.16 2.97
CA ARG A 263 -11.05 9.90 2.79
C ARG A 263 -11.65 10.89 1.79
N ARG A 264 -11.20 12.15 1.84
CA ARG A 264 -11.58 13.22 0.92
C ARG A 264 -10.35 14.01 0.54
N PHE A 265 -9.99 14.00 -0.73
CA PHE A 265 -8.75 14.59 -1.21
C PHE A 265 -8.70 16.12 -1.09
N TRP A 266 -9.84 16.78 -0.93
CA TRP A 266 -9.95 18.24 -0.79
C TRP A 266 -9.82 18.74 0.66
N GLU A 267 -9.81 17.83 1.66
CA GLU A 267 -9.63 18.21 3.05
C GLU A 267 -8.16 18.54 3.34
N PRO A 268 -7.88 19.71 3.98
CA PRO A 268 -6.51 20.03 4.38
C PRO A 268 -6.03 19.09 5.48
N GLU A 269 -4.75 18.69 5.41
CA GLU A 269 -4.17 17.77 6.38
C GLU A 269 -3.78 18.46 7.69
N PHE A 270 -3.12 19.62 7.61
CA PHE A 270 -2.69 20.43 8.74
C PHE A 270 -3.16 21.87 8.52
N PRO A 271 -4.45 22.16 8.77
CA PRO A 271 -5.07 23.45 8.42
C PRO A 271 -4.41 24.66 9.12
N ASP A 272 -3.89 24.46 10.33
CA ASP A 272 -3.21 25.53 11.09
C ASP A 272 -1.83 25.91 10.50
N HIS A 273 -1.25 25.04 9.67
CA HIS A 273 0.03 25.27 8.99
C HIS A 273 -0.16 25.74 7.54
N ASP A 274 -1.03 25.08 6.79
CA ASP A 274 -1.38 25.45 5.42
C ASP A 274 -2.75 24.86 5.04
N PRO A 275 -3.82 25.68 4.97
CA PRO A 275 -5.18 25.22 4.69
C PRO A 275 -5.39 24.77 3.23
N ASN A 276 -4.39 24.93 2.35
CA ASN A 276 -4.49 24.57 0.94
C ASN A 276 -3.86 23.21 0.63
N LEU A 277 -3.17 22.60 1.59
CA LEU A 277 -2.48 21.35 1.36
C LEU A 277 -3.19 20.16 2.02
N ASN A 278 -3.59 19.22 1.18
CA ASN A 278 -4.04 17.90 1.61
C ASN A 278 -2.84 16.98 1.96
N THR A 279 -3.08 15.74 2.35
CA THR A 279 -2.02 14.78 2.74
C THR A 279 -0.98 14.57 1.61
N ALA A 280 -1.42 14.46 0.35
CA ALA A 280 -0.51 14.30 -0.79
C ALA A 280 0.31 15.58 -1.06
N GLY A 281 -0.30 16.76 -0.90
CA GLY A 281 0.37 18.04 -1.02
C GLY A 281 1.47 18.22 0.04
N TRP A 282 1.17 17.86 1.28
CA TRP A 282 2.15 17.87 2.36
C TRP A 282 3.28 16.86 2.13
N ALA A 283 2.96 15.62 1.75
CA ALA A 283 3.97 14.61 1.44
C ALA A 283 4.92 15.12 0.35
N LYS A 284 4.39 15.72 -0.74
CA LYS A 284 5.20 16.32 -1.79
C LYS A 284 6.07 17.48 -1.30
N LYS A 285 5.52 18.37 -0.47
CA LYS A 285 6.25 19.52 0.08
C LYS A 285 7.41 19.09 0.97
N LEU A 286 7.21 18.05 1.78
CA LEU A 286 8.21 17.57 2.74
C LEU A 286 9.29 16.69 2.10
N THR A 287 8.97 15.93 1.05
CA THR A 287 9.88 14.93 0.47
C THR A 287 10.36 15.26 -0.93
N THR A 288 9.72 16.19 -1.64
CA THR A 288 9.92 16.52 -3.06
C THR A 288 9.55 15.40 -4.05
N LEU A 289 9.21 14.20 -3.57
CA LEU A 289 8.82 13.08 -4.41
C LEU A 289 7.48 13.32 -5.14
N PRO A 290 7.27 12.69 -6.30
CA PRO A 290 5.95 12.58 -6.90
C PRO A 290 4.94 11.97 -5.93
N THR A 291 3.68 12.43 -6.01
CA THR A 291 2.61 11.93 -5.13
C THR A 291 1.38 11.52 -5.93
N ILE A 292 0.71 10.48 -5.44
CA ILE A 292 -0.64 10.08 -5.86
C ILE A 292 -1.60 10.48 -4.74
N THR A 293 -2.68 11.15 -5.10
CA THR A 293 -3.78 11.47 -4.18
C THR A 293 -4.99 10.59 -4.49
N VAL A 294 -5.69 10.15 -3.44
CA VAL A 294 -6.93 9.38 -3.55
C VAL A 294 -7.86 9.75 -2.41
N GLY A 295 -9.16 9.64 -2.66
CA GLY A 295 -10.22 9.92 -1.70
C GLY A 295 -11.30 10.77 -2.34
N SER A 296 -12.37 10.15 -2.84
CA SER A 296 -13.50 10.82 -3.49
C SER A 296 -13.12 11.74 -4.67
N VAL A 297 -12.04 11.43 -5.39
CA VAL A 297 -11.60 12.22 -6.55
C VAL A 297 -12.70 12.24 -7.62
N GLY A 298 -12.97 13.42 -8.19
CA GLY A 298 -14.05 13.63 -9.15
C GLY A 298 -15.42 13.87 -8.53
N LEU A 299 -15.53 13.84 -7.19
CA LEU A 299 -16.75 14.20 -6.46
C LEU A 299 -16.57 15.58 -5.81
N ASN A 300 -17.68 16.29 -5.66
CA ASN A 300 -17.75 17.60 -4.99
C ASN A 300 -18.54 17.57 -3.69
N SER A 301 -19.01 16.38 -3.30
CA SER A 301 -19.78 16.14 -2.09
C SER A 301 -19.56 14.70 -1.63
N ASP A 302 -20.03 14.36 -0.45
CA ASP A 302 -19.97 13.00 0.06
C ASP A 302 -20.68 12.01 -0.87
N PHE A 303 -19.98 10.95 -1.21
CA PHE A 303 -20.46 9.90 -2.13
C PHE A 303 -21.71 9.19 -1.62
N VAL A 304 -21.90 9.08 -0.31
CA VAL A 304 -23.01 8.38 0.32
C VAL A 304 -23.62 9.26 1.39
N THR A 305 -24.78 9.83 1.10
CA THR A 305 -25.66 10.41 2.11
C THR A 305 -26.27 9.28 2.92
N GLY A 306 -25.82 9.07 4.16
CA GLY A 306 -26.39 8.08 5.08
C GLY A 306 -25.39 7.08 5.68
N TYR A 307 -24.18 6.95 5.18
CA TYR A 307 -23.09 6.31 5.93
C TYR A 307 -22.40 7.39 6.74
N GLN A 308 -22.93 7.64 7.93
CA GLN A 308 -22.14 8.21 9.01
C GLN A 308 -21.18 7.11 9.46
N VAL A 309 -19.93 7.29 9.18
CA VAL A 309 -18.85 6.50 9.75
C VAL A 309 -18.21 7.35 10.83
#